data_b15dae15be50a9e2188482b4bb2feef1
#
_entry.id   b15dae15be50a9e2188482b4bb2feef1
#
_cell.length_a   1.000
_cell.length_b   1.000
_cell.length_c   1.000
_cell.angle_alpha   90.00
_cell.angle_beta   90.00
_cell.angle_gamma   90.00
#
_symmetry.space_group_name_H-M   'P 1'
#
loop_
_entity.id
_entity.type
_entity.pdbx_description
1 polymer ?
#
loop_
_entity_poly.entity_id
_entity_poly.type
_entity_poly.pdbx_seq_one_letter_code
_entity_poly.pdbx_strand_id
1 'polypeptide(L)'
;MPDCSRFQQIVNDRRAVADTLHANLNQDLADCADVGSPQQVAQCRAQVRARLAAAEAALNTAEADLQRCLATPDLLEAQGRITFLRVHDLGTGFGPPNDFLDVEAVIQLDSQPGKGFGFQLRNDQNQPAREGMLQLLRDAFARNEPVTIDFLRSTGKNNGTIIRVALIK
;
A
#
# COMPACT_ATOMS: atom_id res chain seq x y z
N MET A 1 7.07 -3.21 -7.11
CA MET A 1 6.59 -2.01 -6.34
C MET A 1 5.72 -1.20 -7.24
N PRO A 2 4.53 -0.76 -6.81
CA PRO A 2 3.81 0.22 -7.59
C PRO A 2 4.71 1.45 -7.77
N ASP A 3 4.76 1.97 -9.00
CA ASP A 3 5.53 3.18 -9.27
C ASP A 3 4.79 4.39 -8.71
N CYS A 4 5.14 4.78 -7.48
CA CYS A 4 4.57 5.94 -6.81
C CYS A 4 5.36 7.24 -7.06
N SER A 5 6.36 7.23 -7.94
CA SER A 5 7.24 8.38 -8.22
C SER A 5 6.44 9.61 -8.69
N ARG A 6 5.41 9.39 -9.53
CA ARG A 6 4.51 10.45 -9.98
C ARG A 6 3.75 11.11 -8.82
N PHE A 7 3.26 10.34 -7.87
CA PHE A 7 2.57 10.89 -6.70
C PHE A 7 3.53 11.64 -5.79
N GLN A 8 4.76 11.13 -5.62
CA GLN A 8 5.80 11.83 -4.85
C GLN A 8 6.15 13.18 -5.51
N GLN A 9 6.24 13.24 -6.83
CA GLN A 9 6.49 14.50 -7.54
C GLN A 9 5.34 15.49 -7.32
N ILE A 10 4.08 15.05 -7.42
CA ILE A 10 2.91 15.89 -7.17
C ILE A 10 2.94 16.45 -5.73
N VAL A 11 3.28 15.65 -4.73
CA VAL A 11 3.41 16.12 -3.33
C VAL A 11 4.49 17.19 -3.24
N ASN A 12 5.65 17.00 -3.84
CA ASN A 12 6.74 17.96 -3.83
C ASN A 12 6.32 19.30 -4.47
N ASP A 13 5.65 19.24 -5.63
CA ASP A 13 5.17 20.43 -6.34
C ASP A 13 4.11 21.20 -5.53
N ARG A 14 3.15 20.47 -4.92
CA ARG A 14 2.10 21.09 -4.08
C ARG A 14 2.67 21.69 -2.81
N ARG A 15 3.66 21.04 -2.20
CA ARG A 15 4.37 21.55 -1.02
C ARG A 15 5.10 22.85 -1.35
N ALA A 16 5.83 22.92 -2.45
CA ALA A 16 6.52 24.11 -2.87
C ALA A 16 5.56 25.31 -3.07
N VAL A 17 4.36 25.07 -3.63
CA VAL A 17 3.33 26.10 -3.77
C VAL A 17 2.81 26.56 -2.40
N ALA A 18 2.49 25.66 -1.49
CA ALA A 18 2.01 25.98 -0.16
C ALA A 18 3.06 26.77 0.64
N ASP A 19 4.32 26.32 0.62
CA ASP A 19 5.45 26.96 1.30
C ASP A 19 5.67 28.40 0.76
N THR A 20 5.57 28.61 -0.56
CA THR A 20 5.68 29.93 -1.17
C THR A 20 4.57 30.86 -0.72
N LEU A 21 3.32 30.37 -0.67
CA LEU A 21 2.17 31.17 -0.20
C LEU A 21 2.27 31.47 1.30
N HIS A 22 2.77 30.54 2.12
CA HIS A 22 3.03 30.79 3.53
C HIS A 22 4.12 31.84 3.75
N ALA A 23 5.23 31.75 3.01
CA ALA A 23 6.34 32.71 3.11
C ALA A 23 5.90 34.14 2.77
N ASN A 24 5.00 34.30 1.78
CA ASN A 24 4.54 35.60 1.32
C ASN A 24 3.27 36.10 2.02
N LEU A 25 2.63 35.29 2.86
CA LEU A 25 1.32 35.58 3.45
C LEU A 25 1.24 36.95 4.13
N ASN A 26 2.23 37.29 4.96
CA ASN A 26 2.26 38.56 5.70
C ASN A 26 2.39 39.75 4.76
N GLN A 27 3.20 39.62 3.70
CA GLN A 27 3.36 40.67 2.70
C GLN A 27 2.09 40.83 1.88
N ASP A 28 1.51 39.73 1.38
CA ASP A 28 0.26 39.75 0.60
C ASP A 28 -0.92 40.36 1.41
N LEU A 29 -0.99 40.09 2.71
CA LEU A 29 -1.99 40.68 3.60
C LEU A 29 -1.73 42.18 3.90
N ALA A 30 -0.46 42.61 3.93
CA ALA A 30 -0.08 44.01 4.06
C ALA A 30 -0.42 44.79 2.79
N ASP A 31 -0.10 44.22 1.61
CA ASP A 31 -0.41 44.83 0.29
C ASP A 31 -1.92 45.05 0.10
N CYS A 32 -2.75 44.22 0.73
CA CYS A 32 -4.20 44.43 0.75
C CYS A 32 -4.63 45.73 1.45
N ALA A 33 -3.80 46.32 2.31
CA ALA A 33 -4.17 47.56 3.03
C ALA A 33 -4.29 48.78 2.10
N ASP A 34 -3.62 48.73 0.91
CA ASP A 34 -3.53 49.86 -0.03
C ASP A 34 -4.54 49.76 -1.19
N VAL A 35 -5.43 48.74 -1.21
CA VAL A 35 -6.35 48.52 -2.34
C VAL A 35 -7.62 49.36 -2.33
N GLY A 36 -7.81 50.29 -1.40
CA GLY A 36 -8.92 51.26 -1.46
C GLY A 36 -9.89 51.19 -0.27
N SER A 37 -11.20 50.97 -0.52
CA SER A 37 -12.21 51.03 0.56
C SER A 37 -12.09 49.86 1.54
N PRO A 38 -12.61 50.00 2.78
CA PRO A 38 -12.59 48.91 3.79
C PRO A 38 -13.20 47.62 3.28
N GLN A 39 -14.17 47.68 2.40
CA GLN A 39 -14.76 46.46 1.78
C GLN A 39 -13.79 45.79 0.82
N GLN A 40 -13.06 46.55 0.00
CA GLN A 40 -12.05 46.03 -0.94
C GLN A 40 -10.87 45.40 -0.19
N VAL A 41 -10.43 46.00 0.92
CA VAL A 41 -9.40 45.46 1.81
C VAL A 41 -9.86 44.11 2.40
N ALA A 42 -11.09 44.04 2.89
CA ALA A 42 -11.64 42.80 3.45
C ALA A 42 -11.72 41.67 2.39
N GLN A 43 -12.16 42.02 1.19
CA GLN A 43 -12.25 41.08 0.06
C GLN A 43 -10.84 40.57 -0.36
N CYS A 44 -9.87 41.47 -0.50
CA CYS A 44 -8.48 41.13 -0.82
C CYS A 44 -7.93 40.12 0.21
N ARG A 45 -8.03 40.43 1.50
CA ARG A 45 -7.57 39.52 2.59
C ARG A 45 -8.27 38.20 2.58
N ALA A 46 -9.57 38.14 2.27
CA ALA A 46 -10.32 36.89 2.14
C ALA A 46 -9.79 36.05 0.95
N GLN A 47 -9.48 36.67 -0.20
CA GLN A 47 -8.90 36.00 -1.35
C GLN A 47 -7.50 35.43 -1.07
N VAL A 48 -6.63 36.19 -0.38
CA VAL A 48 -5.28 35.71 -0.01
C VAL A 48 -5.40 34.46 0.89
N ARG A 49 -6.24 34.51 1.91
CA ARG A 49 -6.47 33.36 2.80
C ARG A 49 -7.09 32.16 2.09
N ALA A 50 -8.04 32.40 1.16
CA ALA A 50 -8.67 31.35 0.38
C ALA A 50 -7.66 30.64 -0.55
N ARG A 51 -6.72 31.39 -1.15
CA ARG A 51 -5.64 30.79 -1.97
C ARG A 51 -4.73 29.89 -1.15
N LEU A 52 -4.33 30.33 0.06
CA LEU A 52 -3.53 29.51 0.96
C LEU A 52 -4.29 28.25 1.37
N ALA A 53 -5.53 28.36 1.83
CA ALA A 53 -6.35 27.21 2.22
C ALA A 53 -6.56 26.21 1.06
N ALA A 54 -6.72 26.70 -0.16
CA ALA A 54 -6.83 25.84 -1.34
C ALA A 54 -5.51 25.09 -1.64
N ALA A 55 -4.36 25.74 -1.47
CA ALA A 55 -3.06 25.10 -1.65
C ALA A 55 -2.79 24.03 -0.59
N GLU A 56 -3.11 24.30 0.66
CA GLU A 56 -3.01 23.33 1.76
C GLU A 56 -3.94 22.12 1.54
N ALA A 57 -5.17 22.34 1.12
CA ALA A 57 -6.11 21.25 0.81
C ALA A 57 -5.61 20.40 -0.36
N ALA A 58 -5.00 21.01 -1.38
CA ALA A 58 -4.41 20.31 -2.52
C ALA A 58 -3.17 19.49 -2.09
N LEU A 59 -2.35 19.99 -1.18
CA LEU A 59 -1.21 19.26 -0.61
C LEU A 59 -1.70 18.03 0.20
N ASN A 60 -2.64 18.24 1.12
CA ASN A 60 -3.21 17.14 1.92
C ASN A 60 -3.81 16.03 1.05
N THR A 61 -4.49 16.39 -0.05
CA THR A 61 -5.03 15.42 -0.99
C THR A 61 -3.91 14.63 -1.67
N ALA A 62 -2.85 15.31 -2.14
CA ALA A 62 -1.72 14.67 -2.79
C ALA A 62 -0.97 13.73 -1.84
N GLU A 63 -0.79 14.11 -0.57
CA GLU A 63 -0.19 13.26 0.46
C GLU A 63 -1.03 12.01 0.73
N ALA A 64 -2.36 12.14 0.80
CA ALA A 64 -3.26 11.01 0.96
C ALA A 64 -3.19 10.03 -0.24
N ASP A 65 -3.10 10.55 -1.46
CA ASP A 65 -2.95 9.72 -2.67
C ASP A 65 -1.61 8.99 -2.72
N LEU A 66 -0.52 9.65 -2.32
CA LEU A 66 0.79 9.01 -2.16
C LEU A 66 0.74 7.88 -1.13
N GLN A 67 0.16 8.13 0.05
CA GLN A 67 0.01 7.11 1.07
C GLN A 67 -0.82 5.92 0.58
N ARG A 68 -1.88 6.17 -0.19
CA ARG A 68 -2.71 5.12 -0.81
C ARG A 68 -1.90 4.30 -1.82
N CYS A 69 -1.09 4.94 -2.66
CA CYS A 69 -0.19 4.26 -3.58
C CYS A 69 0.83 3.37 -2.84
N LEU A 70 1.48 3.90 -1.81
CA LEU A 70 2.47 3.18 -1.00
C LEU A 70 1.86 2.02 -0.21
N ALA A 71 0.59 2.13 0.17
CA ALA A 71 -0.14 1.07 0.88
C ALA A 71 -0.64 -0.05 -0.06
N THR A 72 -0.65 0.17 -1.39
CA THR A 72 -1.09 -0.84 -2.36
C THR A 72 -0.08 -1.98 -2.42
N PRO A 73 -0.49 -3.24 -2.16
CA PRO A 73 0.43 -4.37 -2.21
C PRO A 73 0.92 -4.64 -3.63
N ASP A 74 2.17 -5.04 -3.76
CA ASP A 74 2.73 -5.54 -5.01
C ASP A 74 2.16 -6.92 -5.34
N LEU A 75 1.73 -7.12 -6.59
CA LEU A 75 1.48 -8.45 -7.14
C LEU A 75 2.79 -9.02 -7.66
N LEU A 76 3.22 -10.12 -7.08
CA LEU A 76 4.50 -10.76 -7.32
C LEU A 76 4.30 -12.24 -7.62
N GLU A 77 5.32 -12.86 -8.24
CA GLU A 77 5.37 -14.28 -8.53
C GLU A 77 6.62 -14.91 -7.87
N ALA A 78 6.48 -16.15 -7.41
CA ALA A 78 7.60 -16.97 -6.99
C ALA A 78 7.38 -18.42 -7.42
N GLN A 79 8.48 -19.10 -7.83
CA GLN A 79 8.49 -20.50 -8.18
C GLN A 79 9.51 -21.23 -7.32
N GLY A 80 9.17 -22.43 -6.84
CA GLY A 80 10.09 -23.26 -6.06
C GLY A 80 9.42 -24.50 -5.51
N ARG A 81 10.19 -25.33 -4.80
CA ARG A 81 9.68 -26.49 -4.07
C ARG A 81 9.27 -26.06 -2.68
N ILE A 82 8.18 -26.65 -2.18
CA ILE A 82 7.70 -26.36 -0.83
C ILE A 82 8.61 -27.07 0.18
N THR A 83 9.25 -26.29 1.05
CA THR A 83 10.10 -26.80 2.15
C THR A 83 9.38 -26.87 3.49
N PHE A 84 8.26 -26.14 3.60
CA PHE A 84 7.43 -26.09 4.79
C PHE A 84 5.97 -25.89 4.37
N LEU A 85 5.06 -26.66 4.96
CA LEU A 85 3.62 -26.53 4.81
C LEU A 85 2.96 -26.69 6.17
N ARG A 86 2.18 -25.70 6.60
CA ARG A 86 1.46 -25.70 7.87
C ARG A 86 0.06 -25.16 7.70
N VAL A 87 -0.90 -25.76 8.39
CA VAL A 87 -2.24 -25.22 8.62
C VAL A 87 -2.42 -25.05 10.13
N HIS A 88 -3.01 -23.94 10.56
CA HIS A 88 -3.22 -23.63 11.96
C HIS A 88 -4.57 -22.92 12.18
N ASP A 89 -4.93 -22.73 13.44
CA ASP A 89 -6.20 -22.16 13.83
C ASP A 89 -6.35 -20.69 13.43
N LEU A 90 -7.61 -20.28 13.26
CA LEU A 90 -8.00 -18.90 12.96
C LEU A 90 -7.36 -17.92 13.96
N GLY A 91 -6.79 -16.84 13.44
CA GLY A 91 -6.22 -15.76 14.23
C GLY A 91 -4.82 -16.01 14.80
N THR A 92 -4.23 -17.20 14.61
CA THR A 92 -2.86 -17.45 15.06
C THR A 92 -1.80 -16.83 14.15
N GLY A 93 -2.06 -16.77 12.85
CA GLY A 93 -1.23 -16.12 11.83
C GLY A 93 0.22 -16.64 11.75
N PHE A 94 1.05 -15.92 10.96
CA PHE A 94 2.46 -16.28 10.74
C PHE A 94 3.35 -15.05 10.68
N GLY A 95 4.57 -15.15 11.21
CA GLY A 95 5.60 -14.12 11.15
C GLY A 95 5.66 -13.21 12.38
N PRO A 96 6.71 -12.37 12.44
CA PRO A 96 6.88 -11.41 13.53
C PRO A 96 5.88 -10.24 13.41
N PRO A 97 5.66 -9.46 14.48
CA PRO A 97 4.65 -8.38 14.49
C PRO A 97 4.78 -7.36 13.35
N ASN A 98 6.00 -7.06 12.92
CA ASN A 98 6.26 -6.12 11.82
C ASN A 98 6.10 -6.75 10.43
N ASP A 99 5.93 -8.07 10.34
CA ASP A 99 5.80 -8.84 9.09
C ASP A 99 4.77 -9.97 9.23
N PHE A 100 3.75 -9.73 10.04
CA PHE A 100 2.70 -10.69 10.36
C PHE A 100 1.74 -10.89 9.19
N LEU A 101 1.41 -12.17 8.92
CA LEU A 101 0.34 -12.59 8.01
C LEU A 101 -0.84 -13.14 8.80
N ASP A 102 -2.01 -12.59 8.59
CA ASP A 102 -3.28 -13.10 9.11
C ASP A 102 -3.82 -14.19 8.16
N VAL A 103 -3.25 -15.38 8.25
CA VAL A 103 -3.50 -16.53 7.37
C VAL A 103 -3.55 -17.82 8.17
N GLU A 104 -4.24 -18.83 7.66
CA GLU A 104 -4.33 -20.16 8.31
C GLU A 104 -3.49 -21.22 7.58
N ALA A 105 -3.29 -21.11 6.25
CA ALA A 105 -2.38 -21.96 5.51
C ALA A 105 -1.10 -21.20 5.17
N VAL A 106 0.07 -21.81 5.44
CA VAL A 106 1.39 -21.19 5.22
C VAL A 106 2.34 -22.17 4.57
N ILE A 107 3.09 -21.69 3.58
CA ILE A 107 4.21 -22.41 2.96
C ILE A 107 5.49 -21.60 3.01
N GLN A 108 6.63 -22.27 2.85
CA GLN A 108 7.91 -21.68 2.48
C GLN A 108 8.44 -22.40 1.24
N LEU A 109 9.16 -21.66 0.39
CA LEU A 109 9.77 -22.16 -0.83
C LEU A 109 11.30 -22.19 -0.69
N ASP A 110 11.93 -23.18 -1.31
CA ASP A 110 13.39 -23.30 -1.38
C ASP A 110 14.05 -22.10 -2.10
N SER A 111 13.38 -21.55 -3.08
CA SER A 111 13.82 -20.37 -3.85
C SER A 111 13.72 -19.06 -3.08
N GLN A 112 12.98 -19.03 -1.94
CA GLN A 112 12.69 -17.83 -1.15
C GLN A 112 12.93 -18.09 0.35
N PRO A 113 14.18 -18.42 0.76
CA PRO A 113 14.48 -18.81 2.13
C PRO A 113 14.12 -17.69 3.12
N GLY A 114 13.54 -18.08 4.25
CA GLY A 114 13.14 -17.14 5.31
C GLY A 114 11.86 -16.35 5.07
N LYS A 115 11.17 -16.56 3.92
CA LYS A 115 9.89 -15.92 3.63
C LYS A 115 8.74 -16.90 3.79
N GLY A 116 7.63 -16.42 4.35
CA GLY A 116 6.38 -17.15 4.43
C GLY A 116 5.36 -16.64 3.43
N PHE A 117 4.63 -17.56 2.83
CA PHE A 117 3.53 -17.26 1.91
C PHE A 117 2.29 -18.00 2.40
N GLY A 118 1.16 -17.31 2.51
CA GLY A 118 -0.02 -17.95 3.07
C GLY A 118 -1.32 -17.36 2.58
N PHE A 119 -2.42 -18.00 2.92
CA PHE A 119 -3.78 -17.53 2.65
C PHE A 119 -4.76 -17.98 3.73
N GLN A 120 -5.88 -17.31 3.77
CA GLN A 120 -6.95 -17.58 4.74
C GLN A 120 -7.79 -18.78 4.32
N LEU A 121 -8.20 -19.61 5.30
CA LEU A 121 -9.14 -20.73 5.12
C LEU A 121 -10.49 -20.43 5.79
N ARG A 122 -10.96 -19.21 5.67
CA ARG A 122 -12.19 -18.73 6.29
C ARG A 122 -13.41 -19.07 5.47
N ASN A 123 -14.54 -19.26 6.16
CA ASN A 123 -15.83 -19.50 5.52
C ASN A 123 -16.39 -18.20 4.91
N ASP A 124 -15.95 -17.91 3.68
CA ASP A 124 -16.40 -16.81 2.86
C ASP A 124 -16.56 -17.28 1.38
N GLN A 125 -16.96 -16.37 0.50
CA GLN A 125 -17.14 -16.67 -0.94
C GLN A 125 -15.90 -17.23 -1.66
N ASN A 126 -14.70 -17.05 -1.10
CA ASN A 126 -13.44 -17.52 -1.69
C ASN A 126 -12.99 -18.87 -1.11
N GLN A 127 -13.70 -19.42 -0.12
CA GLN A 127 -13.34 -20.69 0.53
C GLN A 127 -13.11 -21.82 -0.48
N PRO A 128 -13.98 -22.09 -1.49
CA PRO A 128 -13.77 -23.20 -2.41
C PRO A 128 -12.47 -23.05 -3.24
N ALA A 129 -12.12 -21.83 -3.65
CA ALA A 129 -10.88 -21.57 -4.37
C ALA A 129 -9.65 -21.78 -3.48
N ARG A 130 -9.72 -21.34 -2.22
CA ARG A 130 -8.63 -21.51 -1.23
C ARG A 130 -8.41 -22.97 -0.85
N GLU A 131 -9.48 -23.75 -0.72
CA GLU A 131 -9.41 -25.20 -0.51
C GLU A 131 -8.74 -25.89 -1.72
N GLY A 132 -9.09 -25.49 -2.94
CA GLY A 132 -8.42 -25.94 -4.16
C GLY A 132 -6.93 -25.61 -4.19
N MET A 133 -6.56 -24.39 -3.81
CA MET A 133 -5.14 -24.01 -3.68
C MET A 133 -4.41 -24.87 -2.63
N LEU A 134 -5.03 -25.13 -1.47
CA LEU A 134 -4.45 -25.98 -0.45
C LEU A 134 -4.21 -27.42 -0.95
N GLN A 135 -5.14 -27.99 -1.73
CA GLN A 135 -4.99 -29.29 -2.33
C GLN A 135 -3.79 -29.34 -3.27
N LEU A 136 -3.65 -28.34 -4.19
CA LEU A 136 -2.50 -28.23 -5.09
C LEU A 136 -1.18 -28.16 -4.31
N LEU A 137 -1.12 -27.35 -3.24
CA LEU A 137 0.08 -27.26 -2.41
C LEU A 137 0.43 -28.56 -1.69
N ARG A 138 -0.56 -29.27 -1.17
CA ARG A 138 -0.37 -30.58 -0.53
C ARG A 138 0.14 -31.63 -1.50
N ASP A 139 -0.44 -31.66 -2.71
CA ASP A 139 -0.02 -32.59 -3.75
C ASP A 139 1.41 -32.33 -4.20
N ALA A 140 1.77 -31.06 -4.42
CA ALA A 140 3.13 -30.66 -4.76
C ALA A 140 4.14 -30.99 -3.64
N PHE A 141 3.77 -30.70 -2.38
CA PHE A 141 4.60 -31.01 -1.23
C PHE A 141 4.86 -32.52 -1.08
N ALA A 142 3.80 -33.34 -1.21
CA ALA A 142 3.90 -34.79 -1.11
C ALA A 142 4.76 -35.40 -2.23
N ARG A 143 4.73 -34.81 -3.44
CA ARG A 143 5.49 -35.29 -4.61
C ARG A 143 6.84 -34.61 -4.77
N ASN A 144 7.16 -33.64 -3.92
CA ASN A 144 8.34 -32.77 -4.06
C ASN A 144 8.40 -32.11 -5.46
N GLU A 145 7.25 -31.69 -5.98
CA GLU A 145 7.12 -30.98 -7.26
C GLU A 145 7.21 -29.46 -7.05
N PRO A 146 7.76 -28.71 -8.03
CA PRO A 146 7.77 -27.26 -7.96
C PRO A 146 6.35 -26.68 -8.13
N VAL A 147 6.09 -25.57 -7.46
CA VAL A 147 4.89 -24.76 -7.61
C VAL A 147 5.25 -23.35 -8.04
N THR A 148 4.33 -22.72 -8.76
CA THR A 148 4.34 -21.25 -8.94
C THR A 148 3.22 -20.67 -8.12
N ILE A 149 3.52 -19.62 -7.38
CA ILE A 149 2.55 -18.85 -6.60
C ILE A 149 2.55 -17.40 -7.05
N ASP A 150 1.35 -16.81 -7.18
CA ASP A 150 1.20 -15.37 -7.22
C ASP A 150 0.75 -14.90 -5.84
N PHE A 151 1.38 -13.84 -5.37
CA PHE A 151 1.12 -13.33 -4.03
C PHE A 151 1.17 -11.81 -3.98
N LEU A 152 0.42 -11.26 -3.03
CA LEU A 152 0.45 -9.85 -2.67
C LEU A 152 1.43 -9.63 -1.52
N ARG A 153 2.27 -8.59 -1.63
CA ARG A 153 3.21 -8.19 -0.60
C ARG A 153 3.26 -6.69 -0.44
N SER A 154 3.06 -6.20 0.77
CA SER A 154 3.21 -4.77 1.08
C SER A 154 4.68 -4.37 1.10
N THR A 155 4.95 -3.11 0.76
CA THR A 155 6.30 -2.54 0.79
C THR A 155 6.96 -2.73 2.17
N GLY A 156 8.21 -3.17 2.16
CA GLY A 156 9.00 -3.42 3.40
C GLY A 156 8.67 -4.73 4.13
N LYS A 157 7.75 -5.56 3.61
CA LYS A 157 7.45 -6.91 4.13
C LYS A 157 8.24 -7.98 3.38
N ASN A 158 8.55 -9.09 4.04
CA ASN A 158 9.15 -10.28 3.43
C ASN A 158 8.07 -11.32 3.11
N ASN A 159 7.08 -11.47 3.99
CA ASN A 159 5.99 -12.41 3.85
C ASN A 159 4.92 -11.91 2.89
N GLY A 160 4.18 -12.83 2.25
CA GLY A 160 3.18 -12.49 1.23
C GLY A 160 1.89 -13.30 1.34
N THR A 161 0.78 -12.71 0.89
CA THR A 161 -0.52 -13.38 0.82
C THR A 161 -0.70 -14.00 -0.56
N ILE A 162 -0.80 -15.33 -0.64
CA ILE A 162 -1.02 -16.08 -1.88
C ILE A 162 -2.43 -15.79 -2.40
N ILE A 163 -2.53 -15.55 -3.70
CA ILE A 163 -3.80 -15.37 -4.41
C ILE A 163 -4.01 -16.39 -5.54
N ARG A 164 -2.94 -17.02 -6.01
CA ARG A 164 -2.99 -18.10 -7.01
C ARG A 164 -1.90 -19.13 -6.75
N VAL A 165 -2.18 -20.38 -7.12
CA VAL A 165 -1.24 -21.51 -7.11
C VAL A 165 -1.34 -22.24 -8.44
N ALA A 166 -0.19 -22.56 -9.04
CA ALA A 166 -0.10 -23.38 -10.23
C ALA A 166 0.93 -24.50 -10.06
N LEU A 167 0.63 -25.68 -10.59
CA LEU A 167 1.59 -26.74 -10.79
C LEU A 167 2.15 -26.64 -12.22
N ILE A 168 3.47 -26.73 -12.36
CA ILE A 168 4.15 -26.66 -13.65
C ILE A 168 4.82 -28.01 -13.89
N LYS A 169 4.61 -28.57 -15.09
CA LYS A 169 5.27 -29.79 -15.57
C LYS A 169 6.45 -29.43 -16.47
#